data_5709fc66836a108a470c1969e0ae36af
#
_entry.id   5709fc66836a108a470c1969e0ae36af
#
_cell.length_a   1.000
_cell.length_b   1.000
_cell.length_c   1.000
_cell.angle_alpha   90.00
_cell.angle_beta   90.00
_cell.angle_gamma   90.00
#
_symmetry.space_group_name_H-M   'P 1'
#
loop_
_entity.id
_entity.type
_entity.pdbx_description
1 polymer ?
#
loop_
_entity_poly.entity_id
_entity_poly.type
_entity_poly.pdbx_seq_one_letter_code
_entity_poly.pdbx_strand_id
1 'polypeptide(L)'
;MADFALFTESGRVRAAVDSARTACANKFVSDLVDAAGNQYVDFVMEGGGVLGIALTGYTYVLEQAGIRFLGVGGTSAGSINALMIAALGTPDEAKSERLVSALADMPMESFIDGDGDARDFSRAILDKAGMVKLLWKATQVLDNLKEDLGLNPGDKFLQWLTEALGAVGIRTYADLVQKLHATPHGLHRRDGEELLESQRCGRLAMIAADVTTETKVELPKMAHLYWADPASMNPACFARASMSIPLFFKPFQVCDCPQAQALRADWEKLAGYLGELPKEVFFVDGGIMSNFPINLFHQPHRVPSAPTFGAKIGIDRSKPVAITKPAQLVGCIFDAARHTLDYDFILKNPDYRHLVKMIDTGDHNWLNFSMSNDDKLDLFAIGAAAAAEFLGGFDWENYKSIRRDLAEAFKKSTS
;
A
#
# COMPACT_ATOMS: atom_id res chain seq x y z
N MET A 1 -4.05 -25.24 5.61
CA MET A 1 -4.51 -23.96 6.17
C MET A 1 -3.59 -23.62 7.31
N ALA A 2 -2.82 -22.53 7.17
CA ALA A 2 -2.10 -22.00 8.32
C ALA A 2 -3.15 -21.61 9.38
N ASP A 3 -2.92 -22.03 10.61
CA ASP A 3 -3.90 -21.80 11.67
C ASP A 3 -3.92 -20.30 12.01
N PHE A 4 -5.02 -19.62 11.66
CA PHE A 4 -5.28 -18.22 11.99
C PHE A 4 -4.97 -17.93 13.49
N ALA A 5 -5.30 -18.87 14.38
CA ALA A 5 -5.05 -18.74 15.81
C ALA A 5 -3.55 -18.57 16.13
N LEU A 6 -2.64 -19.13 15.34
CA LEU A 6 -1.21 -18.95 15.56
C LEU A 6 -0.79 -17.47 15.45
N PHE A 7 -1.40 -16.72 14.53
CA PHE A 7 -1.12 -15.29 14.36
C PHE A 7 -1.73 -14.46 15.49
N THR A 8 -2.98 -14.68 15.81
CA THR A 8 -3.76 -13.78 16.67
C THR A 8 -3.71 -14.12 18.15
N GLU A 9 -3.41 -15.39 18.49
CA GLU A 9 -3.43 -15.86 19.88
C GLU A 9 -2.05 -15.84 20.55
N SER A 10 -0.99 -15.39 19.87
CA SER A 10 0.31 -15.22 20.51
C SER A 10 0.25 -14.21 21.66
N GLY A 11 1.00 -14.44 22.72
CA GLY A 11 1.00 -13.53 23.89
C GLY A 11 1.38 -12.08 23.51
N ARG A 12 2.28 -11.90 22.52
CA ARG A 12 2.67 -10.57 22.02
C ARG A 12 1.52 -9.84 21.35
N VAL A 13 0.75 -10.54 20.50
CA VAL A 13 -0.37 -9.95 19.76
C VAL A 13 -1.54 -9.64 20.69
N ARG A 14 -1.87 -10.55 21.62
CA ARG A 14 -2.90 -10.29 22.64
C ARG A 14 -2.56 -9.07 23.49
N ALA A 15 -1.32 -8.95 23.97
CA ALA A 15 -0.87 -7.78 24.73
C ALA A 15 -0.98 -6.48 23.92
N ALA A 16 -0.66 -6.52 22.62
CA ALA A 16 -0.81 -5.39 21.71
C ALA A 16 -2.29 -4.98 21.55
N VAL A 17 -3.19 -5.94 21.35
CA VAL A 17 -4.63 -5.69 21.26
C VAL A 17 -5.18 -5.07 22.55
N ASP A 18 -4.81 -5.62 23.71
CA ASP A 18 -5.28 -5.11 25.02
C ASP A 18 -4.76 -3.69 25.28
N SER A 19 -3.49 -3.43 24.93
CA SER A 19 -2.90 -2.09 25.01
C SER A 19 -3.61 -1.09 24.10
N ALA A 20 -3.90 -1.46 22.85
CA ALA A 20 -4.59 -0.62 21.88
C ALA A 20 -6.04 -0.32 22.31
N ARG A 21 -6.78 -1.33 22.79
CA ARG A 21 -8.13 -1.17 23.33
C ARG A 21 -8.14 -0.23 24.53
N THR A 22 -7.21 -0.39 25.45
CA THR A 22 -7.06 0.49 26.62
C THR A 22 -6.75 1.92 26.17
N ALA A 23 -5.84 2.10 25.21
CA ALA A 23 -5.48 3.39 24.68
C ALA A 23 -6.65 4.13 23.99
N CYS A 24 -7.57 3.40 23.36
CA CYS A 24 -8.72 3.95 22.65
C CYS A 24 -10.00 4.05 23.50
N ALA A 25 -10.07 3.40 24.66
CA ALA A 25 -11.30 3.27 25.46
C ALA A 25 -11.94 4.62 25.84
N ASN A 26 -11.13 5.67 26.06
CA ASN A 26 -11.57 6.98 26.53
C ASN A 26 -11.11 8.15 25.66
N LYS A 27 -10.67 7.86 24.42
CA LYS A 27 -10.25 8.92 23.50
C LYS A 27 -10.78 8.67 22.10
N PHE A 28 -10.99 9.76 21.39
CA PHE A 28 -11.33 9.70 19.98
C PHE A 28 -10.07 9.79 19.13
N VAL A 29 -10.04 8.98 18.08
CA VAL A 29 -9.00 8.99 17.04
C VAL A 29 -9.51 9.61 15.74
N SER A 30 -10.83 9.86 15.66
CA SER A 30 -11.51 10.44 14.49
C SER A 30 -12.78 11.18 14.91
N ASP A 31 -13.25 12.08 14.08
CA ASP A 31 -14.58 12.69 14.23
C ASP A 31 -15.65 11.93 13.43
N LEU A 32 -15.28 10.95 12.60
CA LEU A 32 -16.24 10.09 11.90
C LEU A 32 -16.51 8.82 12.73
N VAL A 33 -17.75 8.61 13.09
CA VAL A 33 -18.19 7.45 13.90
C VAL A 33 -19.48 6.85 13.33
N ASP A 34 -19.68 5.54 13.52
CA ASP A 34 -20.91 4.85 13.13
C ASP A 34 -21.83 4.56 14.33
N ALA A 35 -22.99 3.97 14.08
CA ALA A 35 -23.94 3.60 15.12
C ALA A 35 -23.42 2.53 16.09
N ALA A 36 -22.41 1.75 15.71
CA ALA A 36 -21.76 0.75 16.56
C ALA A 36 -20.62 1.34 17.40
N GLY A 37 -20.28 2.62 17.20
CA GLY A 37 -19.18 3.31 17.88
C GLY A 37 -17.80 3.08 17.25
N ASN A 38 -17.72 2.47 16.05
CA ASN A 38 -16.46 2.38 15.34
C ASN A 38 -16.04 3.76 14.83
N GLN A 39 -14.73 4.01 14.83
CA GLN A 39 -14.14 5.26 14.37
C GLN A 39 -13.46 5.06 13.03
N TYR A 40 -13.66 5.99 12.10
CA TYR A 40 -13.19 5.85 10.72
C TYR A 40 -11.97 6.69 10.45
N VAL A 41 -11.00 6.09 9.76
CA VAL A 41 -9.76 6.73 9.32
C VAL A 41 -9.50 6.41 7.85
N ASP A 42 -8.64 7.21 7.20
CA ASP A 42 -7.96 6.77 5.99
C ASP A 42 -6.66 6.05 6.37
N PHE A 43 -6.26 5.05 5.59
CA PHE A 43 -5.09 4.23 5.92
C PHE A 43 -4.19 4.04 4.70
N VAL A 44 -2.94 4.46 4.80
CA VAL A 44 -1.95 4.36 3.72
C VAL A 44 -0.78 3.49 4.16
N MET A 45 -0.41 2.55 3.30
CA MET A 45 0.56 1.50 3.58
C MET A 45 1.72 1.55 2.59
N GLU A 46 2.94 1.47 3.12
CA GLU A 46 4.16 1.46 2.32
C GLU A 46 4.39 0.15 1.59
N GLY A 47 5.14 0.21 0.47
CA GLY A 47 5.66 -0.95 -0.23
C GLY A 47 6.86 -1.58 0.50
N GLY A 48 6.92 -2.91 0.51
CA GLY A 48 8.00 -3.61 1.22
C GLY A 48 8.06 -5.12 0.99
N GLY A 49 7.58 -5.61 -0.15
CA GLY A 49 7.61 -7.02 -0.51
C GLY A 49 6.93 -7.90 0.56
N VAL A 50 7.57 -9.01 0.93
CA VAL A 50 7.02 -9.95 1.90
C VAL A 50 6.88 -9.40 3.32
N LEU A 51 7.53 -8.26 3.64
CA LEU A 51 7.36 -7.58 4.92
C LEU A 51 5.96 -6.98 5.10
N GLY A 52 5.14 -6.96 4.05
CA GLY A 52 3.72 -6.59 4.10
C GLY A 52 2.90 -7.39 5.11
N ILE A 53 3.40 -8.53 5.62
CA ILE A 53 2.79 -9.26 6.74
C ILE A 53 2.73 -8.39 8.01
N ALA A 54 3.72 -7.53 8.24
CA ALA A 54 3.69 -6.60 9.37
C ALA A 54 2.56 -5.58 9.23
N LEU A 55 2.22 -5.15 7.99
CA LEU A 55 1.04 -4.29 7.75
C LEU A 55 -0.26 -4.98 8.13
N THR A 56 -0.36 -6.30 7.93
CA THR A 56 -1.53 -7.08 8.32
C THR A 56 -1.68 -7.12 9.84
N GLY A 57 -0.58 -7.33 10.57
CA GLY A 57 -0.58 -7.29 12.04
C GLY A 57 -0.98 -5.90 12.58
N TYR A 58 -0.48 -4.85 11.92
CA TYR A 58 -0.86 -3.46 12.23
C TYR A 58 -2.37 -3.23 12.01
N THR A 59 -2.89 -3.62 10.83
CA THR A 59 -4.32 -3.54 10.50
C THR A 59 -5.19 -4.29 11.49
N TYR A 60 -4.77 -5.50 11.89
CA TYR A 60 -5.49 -6.32 12.85
C TYR A 60 -5.71 -5.58 14.17
N VAL A 61 -4.66 -4.99 14.75
CA VAL A 61 -4.77 -4.27 16.02
C VAL A 61 -5.61 -3.00 15.89
N LEU A 62 -5.51 -2.25 14.79
CA LEU A 62 -6.39 -1.10 14.56
C LEU A 62 -7.87 -1.51 14.59
N GLU A 63 -8.25 -2.58 13.88
CA GLU A 63 -9.64 -3.04 13.86
C GLU A 63 -10.11 -3.60 15.20
N GLN A 64 -9.22 -4.29 15.94
CA GLN A 64 -9.51 -4.77 17.30
C GLN A 64 -9.72 -3.63 18.31
N ALA A 65 -9.16 -2.45 18.03
CA ALA A 65 -9.38 -1.23 18.80
C ALA A 65 -10.62 -0.42 18.36
N GLY A 66 -11.48 -0.97 17.48
CA GLY A 66 -12.70 -0.31 17.01
C GLY A 66 -12.48 0.70 15.88
N ILE A 67 -11.37 0.62 15.17
CA ILE A 67 -11.08 1.49 14.03
C ILE A 67 -11.53 0.79 12.73
N ARG A 68 -12.07 1.57 11.79
CA ARG A 68 -12.47 1.13 10.45
C ARG A 68 -11.88 2.05 9.40
N PHE A 69 -11.86 1.60 8.14
CA PHE A 69 -11.19 2.30 7.06
C PHE A 69 -12.18 2.76 6.00
N LEU A 70 -12.21 4.07 5.73
CA LEU A 70 -12.91 4.64 4.57
C LEU A 70 -11.98 4.74 3.36
N GLY A 71 -10.84 5.40 3.50
CA GLY A 71 -9.81 5.41 2.47
C GLY A 71 -8.75 4.36 2.77
N VAL A 72 -8.41 3.52 1.80
CA VAL A 72 -7.26 2.62 1.89
C VAL A 72 -6.37 2.78 0.67
N GLY A 73 -5.08 2.85 0.90
CA GLY A 73 -4.14 3.01 -0.21
C GLY A 73 -2.75 2.51 0.11
N GLY A 74 -1.94 2.39 -0.93
CA GLY A 74 -0.57 1.97 -0.77
C GLY A 74 0.13 1.63 -2.07
N THR A 75 1.33 1.12 -1.93
CA THR A 75 2.21 0.74 -3.04
C THR A 75 2.70 -0.69 -2.81
N SER A 76 2.84 -1.48 -3.88
CA SER A 76 3.41 -2.84 -3.81
C SER A 76 2.71 -3.69 -2.73
N ALA A 77 3.41 -4.19 -1.71
CA ALA A 77 2.81 -4.90 -0.58
C ALA A 77 1.67 -4.11 0.10
N GLY A 78 1.81 -2.78 0.22
CA GLY A 78 0.77 -1.89 0.72
C GLY A 78 -0.46 -1.87 -0.18
N SER A 79 -0.29 -1.94 -1.51
CA SER A 79 -1.41 -2.00 -2.46
C SER A 79 -2.18 -3.32 -2.37
N ILE A 80 -1.48 -4.43 -2.12
CA ILE A 80 -2.10 -5.74 -1.91
C ILE A 80 -2.97 -5.71 -0.65
N ASN A 81 -2.42 -5.22 0.47
CA ASN A 81 -3.18 -5.07 1.71
C ASN A 81 -4.39 -4.14 1.53
N ALA A 82 -4.20 -2.99 0.86
CA ALA A 82 -5.28 -2.03 0.60
C ALA A 82 -6.41 -2.64 -0.24
N LEU A 83 -6.07 -3.37 -1.33
CA LEU A 83 -7.05 -4.05 -2.16
C LEU A 83 -7.80 -5.14 -1.38
N MET A 84 -7.09 -5.93 -0.59
CA MET A 84 -7.72 -6.97 0.24
C MET A 84 -8.64 -6.35 1.31
N ILE A 85 -8.23 -5.29 2.00
CA ILE A 85 -9.10 -4.57 2.95
C ILE A 85 -10.36 -4.04 2.23
N ALA A 86 -10.22 -3.50 1.02
CA ALA A 86 -11.35 -3.01 0.23
C ALA A 86 -12.29 -4.13 -0.24
N ALA A 87 -11.76 -5.33 -0.53
CA ALA A 87 -12.50 -6.44 -1.11
C ALA A 87 -13.17 -7.36 -0.08
N LEU A 88 -12.56 -7.54 1.10
CA LEU A 88 -12.97 -8.54 2.08
C LEU A 88 -14.27 -8.21 2.83
N GLY A 89 -14.80 -6.99 2.70
CA GLY A 89 -16.08 -6.59 3.30
C GLY A 89 -16.41 -5.14 3.03
N THR A 90 -17.61 -4.72 3.48
CA THR A 90 -18.04 -3.33 3.44
C THR A 90 -17.20 -2.46 4.42
N PRO A 91 -17.21 -1.12 4.27
CA PRO A 91 -16.38 -0.27 5.14
C PRO A 91 -16.64 -0.41 6.64
N ASP A 92 -17.85 -0.77 7.06
CA ASP A 92 -18.24 -0.95 8.48
C ASP A 92 -17.86 -2.32 9.06
N GLU A 93 -17.61 -3.32 8.23
CA GLU A 93 -17.19 -4.64 8.69
C GLU A 93 -15.72 -4.67 9.16
N ALA A 94 -15.43 -5.47 10.18
CA ALA A 94 -14.07 -5.87 10.50
C ALA A 94 -13.59 -6.92 9.49
N LYS A 95 -12.42 -6.73 8.91
CA LYS A 95 -11.88 -7.52 7.79
C LYS A 95 -10.54 -8.17 8.10
N SER A 96 -9.87 -7.70 9.16
CA SER A 96 -8.49 -8.11 9.44
C SER A 96 -8.34 -9.60 9.69
N GLU A 97 -9.32 -10.28 10.29
CA GLU A 97 -9.26 -11.73 10.47
C GLU A 97 -9.28 -12.48 9.14
N ARG A 98 -10.14 -12.04 8.20
CA ARG A 98 -10.17 -12.58 6.83
C ARG A 98 -8.89 -12.25 6.07
N LEU A 99 -8.33 -11.06 6.29
CA LEU A 99 -7.06 -10.65 5.72
C LEU A 99 -5.90 -11.51 6.22
N VAL A 100 -5.82 -11.75 7.52
CA VAL A 100 -4.81 -12.65 8.12
C VAL A 100 -4.92 -14.05 7.53
N SER A 101 -6.13 -14.61 7.42
CA SER A 101 -6.34 -15.94 6.83
C SER A 101 -5.89 -16.01 5.38
N ALA A 102 -6.21 -15.00 4.56
CA ALA A 102 -5.81 -14.95 3.16
C ALA A 102 -4.29 -14.84 2.99
N LEU A 103 -3.60 -14.08 3.84
CA LEU A 103 -2.15 -13.89 3.77
C LEU A 103 -1.38 -15.03 4.46
N ALA A 104 -1.95 -15.68 5.47
CA ALA A 104 -1.36 -16.88 6.08
C ALA A 104 -1.23 -18.03 5.07
N ASP A 105 -2.24 -18.20 4.22
CA ASP A 105 -2.28 -19.23 3.18
C ASP A 105 -1.65 -18.76 1.85
N MET A 106 -1.10 -17.54 1.78
CA MET A 106 -0.49 -17.01 0.58
C MET A 106 0.75 -17.81 0.16
N PRO A 107 0.75 -18.41 -1.06
CA PRO A 107 1.81 -19.30 -1.51
C PRO A 107 3.01 -18.49 -2.05
N MET A 108 3.65 -17.68 -1.20
CA MET A 108 4.68 -16.72 -1.60
C MET A 108 5.81 -17.35 -2.42
N GLU A 109 6.27 -18.56 -2.05
CA GLU A 109 7.33 -19.25 -2.77
C GLU A 109 6.93 -19.57 -4.22
N SER A 110 5.65 -19.82 -4.48
CA SER A 110 5.14 -20.08 -5.84
C SER A 110 5.17 -18.84 -6.75
N PHE A 111 5.31 -17.63 -6.17
CA PHE A 111 5.42 -16.40 -6.94
C PHE A 111 6.78 -16.22 -7.61
N ILE A 112 7.77 -17.04 -7.20
CA ILE A 112 9.02 -17.26 -7.95
C ILE A 112 8.68 -18.25 -9.08
N ASP A 113 7.96 -17.75 -10.10
CA ASP A 113 7.36 -18.56 -11.16
C ASP A 113 8.18 -18.57 -12.46
N GLY A 114 9.42 -18.06 -12.40
CA GLY A 114 10.40 -18.13 -13.49
C GLY A 114 11.03 -19.52 -13.64
N ASP A 115 11.98 -19.61 -14.55
CA ASP A 115 12.74 -20.83 -14.83
C ASP A 115 13.76 -21.20 -13.71
N GLY A 116 14.67 -22.18 -13.99
CA GLY A 116 15.70 -22.60 -13.02
C GLY A 116 16.63 -21.47 -12.62
N ASP A 117 17.00 -20.60 -13.56
CA ASP A 117 17.91 -19.48 -13.33
C ASP A 117 17.24 -18.42 -12.43
N ALA A 118 15.92 -18.17 -12.59
CA ALA A 118 15.15 -17.28 -11.73
C ALA A 118 15.09 -17.78 -10.28
N ARG A 119 14.95 -19.10 -10.08
CA ARG A 119 14.93 -19.72 -8.76
C ARG A 119 16.29 -19.66 -8.07
N ASP A 120 17.37 -19.93 -8.81
CA ASP A 120 18.74 -19.87 -8.28
C ASP A 120 19.15 -18.42 -7.99
N PHE A 121 18.71 -17.47 -8.81
CA PHE A 121 18.87 -16.06 -8.56
C PHE A 121 18.12 -15.63 -7.27
N SER A 122 16.88 -16.04 -7.11
CA SER A 122 16.06 -15.73 -5.92
C SER A 122 16.70 -16.29 -4.65
N ARG A 123 17.21 -17.55 -4.67
CA ARG A 123 17.94 -18.13 -3.55
C ARG A 123 19.23 -17.35 -3.23
N ALA A 124 19.94 -16.92 -4.25
CA ALA A 124 21.19 -16.18 -4.07
C ALA A 124 20.99 -14.74 -3.54
N ILE A 125 19.77 -14.18 -3.63
CA ILE A 125 19.40 -12.87 -3.06
C ILE A 125 19.10 -12.99 -1.55
N LEU A 126 18.73 -14.16 -1.05
CA LEU A 126 18.38 -14.38 0.35
C LEU A 126 19.49 -14.00 1.34
N ASP A 127 20.77 -14.04 0.92
CA ASP A 127 21.91 -13.62 1.73
C ASP A 127 22.09 -12.08 1.80
N LYS A 128 21.14 -11.36 2.43
CA LYS A 128 21.22 -9.91 2.72
C LYS A 128 21.23 -9.00 1.48
N ALA A 129 20.15 -8.99 0.70
CA ALA A 129 20.08 -8.17 -0.50
C ALA A 129 19.14 -6.98 -0.36
N GLY A 130 19.72 -5.78 -0.44
CA GLY A 130 18.99 -4.58 -0.88
C GLY A 130 18.86 -4.53 -2.40
N MET A 131 18.10 -3.57 -2.93
CA MET A 131 17.92 -3.31 -4.39
C MET A 131 19.24 -3.29 -5.16
N VAL A 132 20.32 -2.81 -4.52
CA VAL A 132 21.68 -2.79 -5.06
C VAL A 132 22.19 -4.17 -5.47
N LYS A 133 21.95 -5.19 -4.66
CA LYS A 133 22.42 -6.56 -4.93
C LYS A 133 21.54 -7.24 -5.98
N LEU A 134 20.25 -6.90 -6.00
CA LEU A 134 19.32 -7.31 -7.05
C LEU A 134 19.81 -6.82 -8.42
N LEU A 135 20.05 -5.51 -8.55
CA LEU A 135 20.56 -4.91 -9.78
C LEU A 135 21.94 -5.46 -10.19
N TRP A 136 22.85 -5.69 -9.23
CA TRP A 136 24.18 -6.25 -9.54
C TRP A 136 24.11 -7.69 -10.03
N LYS A 137 23.27 -8.53 -9.42
CA LYS A 137 23.09 -9.91 -9.87
C LYS A 137 22.32 -9.99 -11.17
N ALA A 138 21.34 -9.12 -11.39
CA ALA A 138 20.64 -9.02 -12.66
C ALA A 138 21.62 -8.71 -13.81
N THR A 139 22.65 -7.86 -13.58
CA THR A 139 23.69 -7.62 -14.62
C THR A 139 24.55 -8.86 -14.91
N GLN A 140 24.64 -9.84 -14.01
CA GLN A 140 25.35 -11.11 -14.25
C GLN A 140 24.50 -12.14 -15.01
N VAL A 141 23.18 -12.02 -14.95
CA VAL A 141 22.18 -12.87 -15.62
C VAL A 141 21.67 -12.23 -16.91
N LEU A 142 22.24 -11.08 -17.30
CA LEU A 142 21.82 -10.25 -18.45
C LEU A 142 21.72 -11.00 -19.79
N ASP A 143 22.42 -12.11 -19.95
CA ASP A 143 22.29 -12.90 -21.19
C ASP A 143 20.91 -13.59 -21.31
N ASN A 144 20.27 -13.93 -20.20
CA ASN A 144 18.91 -14.48 -20.16
C ASN A 144 17.82 -13.40 -20.06
N LEU A 145 18.17 -12.17 -19.64
CA LEU A 145 17.26 -11.01 -19.59
C LEU A 145 17.13 -10.28 -20.94
N LYS A 146 17.89 -10.66 -21.98
CA LYS A 146 17.86 -9.99 -23.28
C LYS A 146 16.50 -10.09 -24.00
N GLU A 147 15.72 -11.12 -23.71
CA GLU A 147 14.42 -11.35 -24.33
C GLU A 147 13.26 -11.05 -23.37
N ASP A 148 13.51 -11.14 -22.05
CA ASP A 148 12.48 -11.04 -21.00
C ASP A 148 12.86 -9.94 -19.99
N LEU A 149 12.12 -8.88 -19.89
CA LEU A 149 12.36 -7.71 -19.03
C LEU A 149 12.32 -8.00 -17.51
N GLY A 150 12.28 -9.25 -17.08
CA GLY A 150 12.27 -9.71 -15.70
C GLY A 150 12.35 -11.22 -15.57
N LEU A 151 12.72 -11.71 -14.39
CA LEU A 151 12.98 -13.12 -14.14
C LEU A 151 11.69 -13.95 -13.91
N ASN A 152 10.70 -13.37 -13.25
CA ASN A 152 9.45 -14.05 -12.90
C ASN A 152 8.28 -13.44 -13.66
N PRO A 153 7.46 -14.22 -14.39
CA PRO A 153 6.27 -13.72 -15.07
C PRO A 153 5.29 -13.01 -14.14
N GLY A 154 5.14 -13.49 -12.90
CA GLY A 154 4.19 -12.97 -11.91
C GLY A 154 2.76 -13.44 -12.16
N ASP A 155 2.58 -14.46 -13.00
CA ASP A 155 1.27 -15.03 -13.33
C ASP A 155 0.68 -15.78 -12.14
N LYS A 156 1.52 -16.47 -11.35
CA LYS A 156 1.08 -17.15 -10.14
C LYS A 156 0.55 -16.20 -9.08
N PHE A 157 1.17 -15.03 -8.94
CA PHE A 157 0.64 -13.99 -8.06
C PHE A 157 -0.72 -13.48 -8.56
N LEU A 158 -0.82 -13.15 -9.85
CA LEU A 158 -2.07 -12.66 -10.45
C LEU A 158 -3.18 -13.70 -10.32
N GLN A 159 -2.87 -14.97 -10.57
CA GLN A 159 -3.82 -16.07 -10.40
C GLN A 159 -4.30 -16.18 -8.95
N TRP A 160 -3.38 -16.25 -7.98
CA TRP A 160 -3.72 -16.34 -6.57
C TRP A 160 -4.62 -15.19 -6.12
N LEU A 161 -4.28 -13.95 -6.49
CA LEU A 161 -5.06 -12.78 -6.07
C LEU A 161 -6.43 -12.76 -6.74
N THR A 162 -6.53 -13.15 -8.02
CA THR A 162 -7.80 -13.29 -8.74
C THR A 162 -8.72 -14.33 -8.07
N GLU A 163 -8.16 -15.47 -7.66
CA GLU A 163 -8.90 -16.52 -6.94
C GLU A 163 -9.35 -16.05 -5.55
N ALA A 164 -8.47 -15.38 -4.80
CA ALA A 164 -8.77 -14.83 -3.49
C ALA A 164 -9.89 -13.77 -3.54
N LEU A 165 -9.85 -12.88 -4.53
CA LEU A 165 -10.92 -11.90 -4.77
C LEU A 165 -12.21 -12.57 -5.23
N GLY A 166 -12.12 -13.57 -6.12
CA GLY A 166 -13.27 -14.35 -6.59
C GLY A 166 -13.99 -15.09 -5.46
N ALA A 167 -13.23 -15.60 -4.47
CA ALA A 167 -13.80 -16.29 -3.29
C ALA A 167 -14.69 -15.37 -2.43
N VAL A 168 -14.49 -14.05 -2.50
CA VAL A 168 -15.32 -13.05 -1.80
C VAL A 168 -16.27 -12.29 -2.73
N GLY A 169 -16.47 -12.82 -3.94
CA GLY A 169 -17.44 -12.29 -4.91
C GLY A 169 -16.96 -11.10 -5.73
N ILE A 170 -15.66 -10.78 -5.70
CA ILE A 170 -15.08 -9.71 -6.50
C ILE A 170 -14.41 -10.31 -7.74
N ARG A 171 -15.06 -10.16 -8.87
CA ARG A 171 -14.56 -10.61 -10.19
C ARG A 171 -14.18 -9.46 -11.09
N THR A 172 -14.83 -8.31 -10.89
CA THR A 172 -14.63 -7.08 -11.66
C THR A 172 -14.40 -5.89 -10.73
N TYR A 173 -13.86 -4.81 -11.28
CA TYR A 173 -13.76 -3.55 -10.54
C TYR A 173 -15.15 -2.99 -10.20
N ALA A 174 -16.17 -3.24 -11.04
CA ALA A 174 -17.55 -2.85 -10.73
C ALA A 174 -18.07 -3.54 -9.45
N ASP A 175 -17.76 -4.83 -9.22
CA ASP A 175 -18.12 -5.54 -7.99
C ASP A 175 -17.45 -4.89 -6.76
N LEU A 176 -16.18 -4.51 -6.90
CA LEU A 176 -15.43 -3.85 -5.83
C LEU A 176 -16.02 -2.47 -5.51
N VAL A 177 -16.38 -1.68 -6.54
CA VAL A 177 -17.02 -0.37 -6.38
C VAL A 177 -18.33 -0.49 -5.64
N GLN A 178 -19.16 -1.48 -5.99
CA GLN A 178 -20.42 -1.73 -5.29
C GLN A 178 -20.20 -1.98 -3.79
N LYS A 179 -19.16 -2.75 -3.42
CA LYS A 179 -18.83 -3.04 -2.03
C LYS A 179 -18.30 -1.80 -1.31
N LEU A 180 -17.41 -1.03 -1.93
CA LEU A 180 -16.87 0.21 -1.38
C LEU A 180 -17.93 1.29 -1.18
N HIS A 181 -18.96 1.36 -2.05
CA HIS A 181 -20.03 2.36 -1.97
C HIS A 181 -21.08 2.04 -0.90
N ALA A 182 -20.95 0.92 -0.17
CA ALA A 182 -21.79 0.67 0.99
C ALA A 182 -21.47 1.71 2.08
N THR A 183 -22.44 2.59 2.36
CA THR A 183 -22.28 3.58 3.43
C THR A 183 -22.42 2.89 4.79
N PRO A 184 -21.47 3.08 5.73
CA PRO A 184 -21.57 2.54 7.07
C PRO A 184 -22.86 2.96 7.78
N HIS A 185 -23.50 2.01 8.46
CA HIS A 185 -24.79 2.27 9.11
C HIS A 185 -24.67 3.32 10.22
N GLY A 186 -25.43 4.42 10.09
CA GLY A 186 -25.43 5.50 11.07
C GLY A 186 -24.13 6.31 11.11
N LEU A 187 -23.34 6.28 10.04
CA LEU A 187 -22.12 7.09 9.93
C LEU A 187 -22.45 8.57 10.07
N HIS A 188 -21.80 9.25 10.97
CA HIS A 188 -21.98 10.67 11.22
C HIS A 188 -20.70 11.32 11.73
N ARG A 189 -20.67 12.65 11.71
CA ARG A 189 -19.61 13.44 12.35
C ARG A 189 -20.01 13.78 13.79
N ARG A 190 -19.08 13.62 14.70
CA ARG A 190 -19.27 13.93 16.13
C ARG A 190 -19.55 15.42 16.41
N ASP A 191 -19.07 16.32 15.54
CA ASP A 191 -19.34 17.76 15.63
C ASP A 191 -20.72 18.17 15.11
N GLY A 192 -21.51 17.23 14.59
CA GLY A 192 -22.86 17.46 14.07
C GLY A 192 -22.91 18.08 12.68
N GLU A 193 -21.75 18.33 12.03
CA GLU A 193 -21.74 18.81 10.65
C GLU A 193 -22.11 17.68 9.67
N GLU A 194 -22.56 18.05 8.48
CA GLU A 194 -22.90 17.10 7.43
C GLU A 194 -21.66 16.36 6.90
N LEU A 195 -21.86 15.10 6.54
CA LEU A 195 -20.85 14.29 5.85
C LEU A 195 -20.60 14.84 4.45
N LEU A 196 -19.35 15.01 4.10
CA LEU A 196 -18.96 15.25 2.71
C LEU A 196 -19.21 14.00 1.87
N GLU A 197 -19.43 14.18 0.56
CA GLU A 197 -19.64 13.07 -0.37
C GLU A 197 -18.49 12.03 -0.28
N SER A 198 -17.26 12.51 -0.23
CA SER A 198 -16.06 11.65 -0.09
C SER A 198 -15.96 10.90 1.23
N GLN A 199 -16.83 11.18 2.20
CA GLN A 199 -16.88 10.51 3.51
C GLN A 199 -18.00 9.47 3.61
N ARG A 200 -18.86 9.39 2.58
CA ARG A 200 -20.02 8.50 2.59
C ARG A 200 -19.71 7.08 2.15
N CYS A 201 -18.59 6.86 1.47
CA CYS A 201 -18.22 5.55 0.91
C CYS A 201 -16.73 5.26 1.04
N GLY A 202 -16.37 4.00 0.89
CA GLY A 202 -14.98 3.55 0.84
C GLY A 202 -14.25 4.05 -0.41
N ARG A 203 -12.94 4.22 -0.29
CA ARG A 203 -12.04 4.65 -1.38
C ARG A 203 -10.80 3.76 -1.42
N LEU A 204 -10.35 3.44 -2.62
CA LEU A 204 -9.14 2.67 -2.85
C LEU A 204 -8.19 3.46 -3.75
N ALA A 205 -6.90 3.49 -3.38
CA ALA A 205 -5.85 4.08 -4.20
C ALA A 205 -4.58 3.23 -4.15
N MET A 206 -4.12 2.77 -5.31
CA MET A 206 -2.92 1.95 -5.45
C MET A 206 -1.95 2.64 -6.41
N ILE A 207 -0.69 2.73 -6.04
CA ILE A 207 0.34 3.38 -6.89
C ILE A 207 1.08 2.34 -7.71
N ALA A 208 1.13 2.58 -9.01
CA ALA A 208 1.98 1.89 -9.97
C ALA A 208 2.85 2.91 -10.72
N ALA A 209 3.92 2.45 -11.36
CA ALA A 209 4.78 3.29 -12.17
C ALA A 209 4.69 2.86 -13.65
N ASP A 210 4.12 3.70 -14.50
CA ASP A 210 4.20 3.54 -15.94
C ASP A 210 5.54 4.10 -16.43
N VAL A 211 6.45 3.21 -16.82
CA VAL A 211 7.79 3.61 -17.29
C VAL A 211 7.82 3.97 -18.77
N THR A 212 6.73 3.73 -19.50
CA THR A 212 6.59 4.10 -20.91
C THR A 212 6.35 5.60 -21.08
N THR A 213 5.52 6.17 -20.19
CA THR A 213 5.19 7.60 -20.19
C THR A 213 5.79 8.36 -19.00
N GLU A 214 6.63 7.70 -18.18
CA GLU A 214 7.26 8.25 -16.97
C GLU A 214 6.21 8.78 -15.95
N THR A 215 5.05 8.11 -15.85
CA THR A 215 3.90 8.55 -15.07
C THR A 215 3.75 7.78 -13.78
N LYS A 216 3.60 8.51 -12.65
CA LYS A 216 3.07 7.94 -11.40
C LYS A 216 1.57 7.72 -11.55
N VAL A 217 1.14 6.47 -11.51
CA VAL A 217 -0.25 6.08 -11.77
C VAL A 217 -0.97 5.75 -10.48
N GLU A 218 -2.12 6.40 -10.25
CA GLU A 218 -3.04 6.13 -9.16
C GLU A 218 -4.20 5.27 -9.68
N LEU A 219 -4.19 3.99 -9.36
CA LEU A 219 -5.27 3.05 -9.71
C LEU A 219 -6.25 2.91 -8.52
N PRO A 220 -7.56 2.79 -8.81
CA PRO A 220 -8.20 2.72 -10.11
C PRO A 220 -8.53 4.07 -10.76
N LYS A 221 -8.27 5.19 -10.14
CA LYS A 221 -8.65 6.54 -10.60
C LYS A 221 -8.21 6.83 -12.04
N MET A 222 -7.01 6.40 -12.43
CA MET A 222 -6.43 6.60 -13.76
C MET A 222 -6.65 5.41 -14.71
N ALA A 223 -7.40 4.39 -14.31
CA ALA A 223 -7.54 3.16 -15.07
C ALA A 223 -8.11 3.37 -16.49
N HIS A 224 -8.99 4.36 -16.67
CA HIS A 224 -9.59 4.68 -17.98
C HIS A 224 -8.58 5.20 -19.01
N LEU A 225 -7.38 5.59 -18.60
CA LEU A 225 -6.29 5.95 -19.52
C LEU A 225 -5.65 4.70 -20.16
N TYR A 226 -5.75 3.55 -19.51
CA TYR A 226 -5.05 2.33 -19.85
C TYR A 226 -5.99 1.21 -20.34
N TRP A 227 -7.23 1.20 -19.90
CA TRP A 227 -8.23 0.18 -20.29
C TRP A 227 -9.49 0.82 -20.83
N ALA A 228 -9.99 0.30 -21.94
CA ALA A 228 -11.20 0.82 -22.59
C ALA A 228 -12.46 0.63 -21.71
N ASP A 229 -12.51 -0.46 -20.93
CA ASP A 229 -13.55 -0.74 -19.95
C ASP A 229 -12.93 -1.12 -18.60
N PRO A 230 -12.51 -0.15 -17.78
CA PRO A 230 -11.95 -0.43 -16.46
C PRO A 230 -12.93 -1.14 -15.53
N ALA A 231 -14.25 -0.94 -15.70
CA ALA A 231 -15.26 -1.52 -14.83
C ALA A 231 -15.30 -3.05 -14.91
N SER A 232 -15.01 -3.61 -16.08
CA SER A 232 -14.96 -5.07 -16.31
C SER A 232 -13.63 -5.70 -15.89
N MET A 233 -12.59 -4.90 -15.63
CA MET A 233 -11.27 -5.43 -15.26
C MET A 233 -11.29 -6.09 -13.89
N ASN A 234 -10.56 -7.21 -13.75
CA ASN A 234 -10.30 -7.76 -12.42
C ASN A 234 -9.33 -6.85 -11.66
N PRO A 235 -9.67 -6.38 -10.45
CA PRO A 235 -8.82 -5.46 -9.70
C PRO A 235 -7.47 -6.07 -9.27
N ALA A 236 -7.28 -7.37 -9.36
CA ALA A 236 -5.98 -8.02 -9.19
C ALA A 236 -4.93 -7.49 -10.18
N CYS A 237 -5.35 -7.06 -11.40
CA CYS A 237 -4.45 -6.43 -12.37
C CYS A 237 -3.84 -5.14 -11.85
N PHE A 238 -4.58 -4.37 -11.07
CA PHE A 238 -4.08 -3.11 -10.49
C PHE A 238 -2.98 -3.38 -9.45
N ALA A 239 -3.18 -4.37 -8.58
CA ALA A 239 -2.16 -4.79 -7.63
C ALA A 239 -0.96 -5.45 -8.34
N ARG A 240 -1.17 -6.23 -9.43
CA ARG A 240 -0.10 -6.80 -10.22
C ARG A 240 0.77 -5.72 -10.88
N ALA A 241 0.16 -4.65 -11.39
CA ALA A 241 0.90 -3.49 -11.90
C ALA A 241 1.74 -2.84 -10.79
N SER A 242 1.13 -2.63 -9.60
CA SER A 242 1.78 -1.98 -8.44
C SER A 242 2.94 -2.76 -7.82
N MET A 243 2.94 -4.11 -7.93
CA MET A 243 3.93 -4.97 -7.29
C MET A 243 5.02 -5.50 -8.24
N SER A 244 5.08 -5.04 -9.48
CA SER A 244 6.01 -5.49 -10.51
C SER A 244 7.44 -5.00 -10.24
N ILE A 245 8.10 -5.57 -9.22
CA ILE A 245 9.47 -5.22 -8.82
C ILE A 245 10.40 -5.41 -10.02
N PRO A 246 11.08 -4.35 -10.49
CA PRO A 246 11.93 -4.42 -11.67
C PRO A 246 12.98 -5.51 -11.56
N LEU A 247 13.21 -6.19 -12.68
CA LEU A 247 14.14 -7.30 -12.83
C LEU A 247 13.74 -8.57 -12.07
N PHE A 248 13.05 -8.46 -10.94
CA PHE A 248 12.52 -9.61 -10.21
C PHE A 248 11.24 -10.14 -10.87
N PHE A 249 10.27 -9.27 -11.13
CA PHE A 249 9.10 -9.59 -11.95
C PHE A 249 9.19 -8.95 -13.33
N LYS A 250 8.62 -9.61 -14.36
CA LYS A 250 8.36 -8.97 -15.64
C LYS A 250 7.44 -7.77 -15.43
N PRO A 251 7.68 -6.63 -16.10
CA PRO A 251 6.74 -5.52 -16.09
C PRO A 251 5.34 -6.00 -16.45
N PHE A 252 4.33 -5.44 -15.82
CA PHE A 252 2.95 -5.71 -16.20
C PHE A 252 2.62 -4.91 -17.45
N GLN A 253 2.46 -5.59 -18.57
CA GLN A 253 2.19 -4.98 -19.86
C GLN A 253 0.69 -4.80 -20.07
N VAL A 254 0.30 -3.62 -20.52
CA VAL A 254 -1.06 -3.34 -21.01
C VAL A 254 -0.97 -2.99 -22.47
N CYS A 255 -1.54 -3.83 -23.32
CA CYS A 255 -1.67 -3.63 -24.75
C CYS A 255 -3.03 -2.98 -25.07
N ASP A 256 -3.13 -2.41 -26.28
CA ASP A 256 -4.36 -1.82 -26.80
C ASP A 256 -4.95 -0.71 -25.91
N CYS A 257 -4.06 0.16 -25.38
CA CYS A 257 -4.52 1.33 -24.62
C CYS A 257 -5.46 2.21 -25.47
N PRO A 258 -6.49 2.82 -24.85
CA PRO A 258 -7.48 3.61 -25.57
C PRO A 258 -6.88 4.77 -26.35
N GLN A 259 -7.26 4.93 -27.61
CA GLN A 259 -6.73 5.94 -28.54
C GLN A 259 -7.70 7.10 -28.79
N ALA A 260 -8.77 7.23 -27.99
CA ALA A 260 -9.75 8.29 -28.15
C ALA A 260 -9.12 9.67 -27.88
N GLN A 261 -9.25 10.59 -28.83
CA GLN A 261 -8.64 11.93 -28.76
C GLN A 261 -9.10 12.70 -27.49
N ALA A 262 -10.31 12.43 -27.01
CA ALA A 262 -10.85 13.05 -25.78
C ALA A 262 -9.97 12.74 -24.53
N LEU A 263 -9.27 11.61 -24.50
CA LEU A 263 -8.42 11.22 -23.37
C LEU A 263 -7.17 12.09 -23.21
N ARG A 264 -6.77 12.87 -24.21
CA ARG A 264 -5.60 13.76 -24.11
C ARG A 264 -5.71 14.74 -22.95
N ALA A 265 -6.90 15.30 -22.73
CA ALA A 265 -7.13 16.21 -21.61
C ALA A 265 -6.99 15.50 -20.25
N ASP A 266 -7.42 14.24 -20.16
CA ASP A 266 -7.26 13.45 -18.95
C ASP A 266 -5.81 13.03 -18.70
N TRP A 267 -5.05 12.67 -19.75
CA TRP A 267 -3.61 12.44 -19.68
C TRP A 267 -2.86 13.68 -19.19
N GLU A 268 -3.15 14.84 -19.77
CA GLU A 268 -2.56 16.11 -19.33
C GLU A 268 -2.90 16.40 -17.87
N LYS A 269 -4.18 16.29 -17.50
CA LYS A 269 -4.68 16.65 -16.16
C LYS A 269 -4.21 15.69 -15.07
N LEU A 270 -4.20 14.38 -15.33
CA LEU A 270 -3.96 13.35 -14.33
C LEU A 270 -2.49 12.89 -14.29
N ALA A 271 -1.82 12.89 -15.44
CA ALA A 271 -0.47 12.39 -15.60
C ALA A 271 0.55 13.51 -15.91
N GLY A 272 0.11 14.71 -16.29
CA GLY A 272 1.01 15.75 -16.81
C GLY A 272 1.63 15.39 -18.17
N TYR A 273 1.09 14.36 -18.86
CA TYR A 273 1.64 13.84 -20.10
C TYR A 273 1.01 14.53 -21.31
N LEU A 274 1.86 15.12 -22.16
CA LEU A 274 1.48 15.89 -23.35
C LEU A 274 1.82 15.18 -24.67
N GLY A 275 2.38 13.98 -24.61
CA GLY A 275 2.83 13.22 -25.76
C GLY A 275 1.71 12.59 -26.59
N GLU A 276 2.10 11.73 -27.51
CA GLU A 276 1.16 10.88 -28.25
C GLU A 276 0.55 9.83 -27.31
N LEU A 277 -0.73 9.48 -27.49
CA LEU A 277 -1.35 8.44 -26.69
C LEU A 277 -0.61 7.11 -26.87
N PRO A 278 -0.14 6.46 -25.79
CA PRO A 278 0.57 5.20 -25.91
C PRO A 278 -0.38 4.10 -26.37
N LYS A 279 0.08 3.22 -27.27
CA LYS A 279 -0.69 2.02 -27.66
C LYS A 279 -0.50 0.89 -26.66
N GLU A 280 0.66 0.90 -26.03
CA GLU A 280 1.06 -0.11 -25.06
C GLU A 280 1.90 0.56 -23.96
N VAL A 281 1.77 0.06 -22.74
CA VAL A 281 2.54 0.57 -21.59
C VAL A 281 3.08 -0.57 -20.75
N PHE A 282 4.18 -0.28 -20.05
CA PHE A 282 4.82 -1.19 -19.12
C PHE A 282 4.77 -0.61 -17.70
N PHE A 283 4.07 -1.32 -16.84
CA PHE A 283 4.03 -0.99 -15.42
C PHE A 283 5.11 -1.73 -14.66
N VAL A 284 5.79 -1.01 -13.79
CA VAL A 284 6.67 -1.56 -12.77
C VAL A 284 6.20 -1.15 -11.39
N ASP A 285 6.84 -1.70 -10.34
CA ASP A 285 6.48 -1.42 -8.95
C ASP A 285 6.38 0.09 -8.69
N GLY A 286 5.26 0.49 -8.12
CA GLY A 286 4.97 1.90 -7.83
C GLY A 286 5.97 2.54 -6.88
N GLY A 287 6.68 1.72 -6.10
CA GLY A 287 7.73 2.17 -5.19
C GLY A 287 8.87 2.90 -5.89
N ILE A 288 9.03 2.78 -7.20
CA ILE A 288 10.00 3.57 -7.97
C ILE A 288 9.67 5.06 -7.93
N MET A 289 8.39 5.39 -7.98
CA MET A 289 7.93 6.78 -8.03
C MET A 289 7.38 7.29 -6.70
N SER A 290 6.73 6.43 -5.90
CA SER A 290 6.24 6.77 -4.56
C SER A 290 6.01 5.48 -3.77
N ASN A 291 6.91 5.18 -2.85
CA ASN A 291 6.84 3.96 -2.06
C ASN A 291 5.87 4.06 -0.88
N PHE A 292 5.72 5.27 -0.33
CA PHE A 292 4.82 5.57 0.76
C PHE A 292 3.94 6.77 0.42
N PRO A 293 2.87 6.56 -0.36
CA PRO A 293 2.04 7.64 -0.91
C PRO A 293 1.09 8.24 0.14
N ILE A 294 1.63 8.71 1.27
CA ILE A 294 0.87 9.21 2.43
C ILE A 294 -0.03 10.40 2.09
N ASN A 295 0.21 11.07 0.97
CA ASN A 295 -0.55 12.21 0.48
C ASN A 295 -1.85 11.84 -0.26
N LEU A 296 -2.16 10.56 -0.46
CA LEU A 296 -3.31 10.10 -1.26
C LEU A 296 -4.66 10.72 -0.83
N PHE A 297 -4.84 10.94 0.47
CA PHE A 297 -6.08 11.49 1.03
C PHE A 297 -5.89 12.89 1.64
N HIS A 298 -4.76 13.54 1.34
CA HIS A 298 -4.44 14.85 1.89
C HIS A 298 -5.34 15.97 1.39
N GLN A 299 -5.76 16.84 2.31
CA GLN A 299 -6.60 18.01 2.03
C GLN A 299 -5.95 19.27 2.62
N PRO A 300 -5.17 20.04 1.82
CA PRO A 300 -4.36 21.13 2.36
C PRO A 300 -5.16 22.30 2.96
N HIS A 301 -6.39 22.53 2.47
CA HIS A 301 -7.17 23.72 2.78
C HIS A 301 -8.06 23.62 4.03
N ARG A 302 -8.10 22.45 4.69
CA ARG A 302 -9.01 22.22 5.81
C ARG A 302 -8.47 21.23 6.84
N VAL A 303 -9.08 21.26 8.02
CA VAL A 303 -8.95 20.20 9.03
C VAL A 303 -9.80 19.02 8.57
N PRO A 304 -9.25 17.82 8.40
CA PRO A 304 -10.05 16.65 8.04
C PRO A 304 -10.93 16.19 9.22
N SER A 305 -12.05 15.53 8.93
CA SER A 305 -12.89 14.89 9.96
C SER A 305 -12.38 13.51 10.37
N ALA A 306 -11.47 12.93 9.58
CA ALA A 306 -10.78 11.69 9.86
C ALA A 306 -9.29 11.84 9.55
N PRO A 307 -8.39 11.30 10.37
CA PRO A 307 -6.97 11.30 10.07
C PRO A 307 -6.63 10.33 8.94
N THR A 308 -5.51 10.56 8.27
CA THR A 308 -4.87 9.58 7.39
C THR A 308 -3.76 8.89 8.15
N PHE A 309 -3.98 7.69 8.65
CA PHE A 309 -2.92 6.91 9.29
C PHE A 309 -1.97 6.33 8.25
N GLY A 310 -0.70 6.33 8.57
CA GLY A 310 0.35 5.78 7.72
C GLY A 310 1.15 4.68 8.43
N ALA A 311 1.26 3.51 7.79
CA ALA A 311 2.15 2.44 8.23
C ALA A 311 3.33 2.34 7.27
N LYS A 312 4.52 2.64 7.75
CA LYS A 312 5.78 2.63 7.01
C LYS A 312 6.60 1.40 7.41
N ILE A 313 7.13 0.65 6.45
CA ILE A 313 7.90 -0.58 6.70
C ILE A 313 9.39 -0.26 6.75
N GLY A 314 10.04 -0.63 7.84
CA GLY A 314 11.46 -0.46 8.05
C GLY A 314 11.86 0.95 8.50
N ILE A 315 13.14 1.10 8.80
CA ILE A 315 13.76 2.38 9.19
C ILE A 315 14.67 2.85 8.06
N ASP A 316 14.18 3.80 7.28
CA ASP A 316 14.98 4.39 6.20
C ASP A 316 15.95 5.44 6.71
N ARG A 317 16.97 5.72 5.90
CA ARG A 317 17.92 6.84 6.09
C ARG A 317 18.58 6.89 7.47
N SER A 318 18.66 5.73 8.15
CA SER A 318 19.29 5.65 9.47
C SER A 318 20.80 5.79 9.43
N LYS A 319 21.43 5.42 8.31
CA LYS A 319 22.90 5.47 8.12
C LYS A 319 23.26 5.84 6.68
N PRO A 320 24.37 6.55 6.46
CA PRO A 320 24.88 6.75 5.11
C PRO A 320 25.34 5.44 4.49
N VAL A 321 25.07 5.26 3.20
CA VAL A 321 25.47 4.06 2.45
C VAL A 321 26.83 4.29 1.82
N ALA A 322 27.77 3.36 2.03
CA ALA A 322 29.06 3.40 1.34
C ALA A 322 28.91 2.95 -0.11
N ILE A 323 29.30 3.81 -1.04
CA ILE A 323 29.25 3.54 -2.48
C ILE A 323 30.68 3.29 -2.97
N THR A 324 31.01 2.03 -3.25
CA THR A 324 32.34 1.59 -3.68
C THR A 324 32.34 0.87 -5.03
N LYS A 325 31.14 0.55 -5.58
CA LYS A 325 30.96 -0.18 -6.84
C LYS A 325 29.86 0.47 -7.68
N PRO A 326 29.96 0.42 -9.03
CA PRO A 326 28.94 0.98 -9.93
C PRO A 326 27.52 0.50 -9.63
N ALA A 327 27.33 -0.79 -9.35
CA ALA A 327 26.02 -1.34 -9.03
C ALA A 327 25.44 -0.77 -7.73
N GLN A 328 26.28 -0.49 -6.73
CA GLN A 328 25.84 0.20 -5.51
C GLN A 328 25.37 1.63 -5.82
N LEU A 329 26.06 2.33 -6.72
CA LEU A 329 25.64 3.67 -7.16
C LEU A 329 24.25 3.62 -7.80
N VAL A 330 24.01 2.70 -8.74
CA VAL A 330 22.69 2.54 -9.39
C VAL A 330 21.60 2.24 -8.37
N GLY A 331 21.84 1.32 -7.42
CA GLY A 331 20.89 1.04 -6.35
C GLY A 331 20.61 2.23 -5.44
N CYS A 332 21.63 2.99 -5.07
CA CYS A 332 21.45 4.19 -4.27
C CYS A 332 20.68 5.30 -5.02
N ILE A 333 20.88 5.43 -6.34
CA ILE A 333 20.08 6.35 -7.17
C ILE A 333 18.61 5.92 -7.16
N PHE A 334 18.35 4.62 -7.25
CA PHE A 334 17.02 4.06 -7.23
C PHE A 334 16.32 4.29 -5.87
N ASP A 335 17.02 4.00 -4.77
CA ASP A 335 16.51 4.25 -3.42
C ASP A 335 16.29 5.74 -3.16
N ALA A 336 17.16 6.62 -3.67
CA ALA A 336 16.99 8.05 -3.58
C ALA A 336 15.74 8.53 -4.34
N ALA A 337 15.51 8.04 -5.56
CA ALA A 337 14.32 8.38 -6.35
C ALA A 337 13.03 7.92 -5.65
N ARG A 338 13.03 6.69 -5.16
CA ARG A 338 11.91 6.03 -4.47
C ARG A 338 11.41 6.81 -3.25
N HIS A 339 12.31 7.46 -2.51
CA HIS A 339 11.97 8.14 -1.26
C HIS A 339 11.81 9.66 -1.40
N THR A 340 12.24 10.25 -2.50
CA THR A 340 12.31 11.72 -2.60
C THR A 340 10.95 12.38 -2.50
N LEU A 341 9.94 11.90 -3.24
CA LEU A 341 8.62 12.51 -3.25
C LEU A 341 7.91 12.36 -1.90
N ASP A 342 8.03 11.20 -1.27
CA ASP A 342 7.35 10.89 -0.01
C ASP A 342 7.94 11.73 1.14
N TYR A 343 9.27 11.85 1.19
CA TYR A 343 9.93 12.68 2.20
C TYR A 343 9.73 14.18 1.97
N ASP A 344 9.73 14.64 0.71
CA ASP A 344 9.46 16.05 0.38
C ASP A 344 8.05 16.45 0.87
N PHE A 345 7.07 15.57 0.68
CA PHE A 345 5.72 15.80 1.20
C PHE A 345 5.69 15.89 2.73
N ILE A 346 6.33 14.95 3.45
CA ILE A 346 6.35 14.93 4.93
C ILE A 346 7.11 16.16 5.47
N LEU A 347 8.18 16.60 4.81
CA LEU A 347 8.91 17.79 5.20
C LEU A 347 8.07 19.07 5.05
N LYS A 348 7.27 19.16 4.00
CA LYS A 348 6.36 20.30 3.75
C LYS A 348 5.09 20.24 4.60
N ASN A 349 4.72 19.08 5.10
CA ASN A 349 3.54 18.85 5.93
C ASN A 349 3.93 18.20 7.27
N PRO A 350 4.51 18.97 8.20
CA PRO A 350 5.07 18.41 9.45
C PRO A 350 4.03 17.74 10.36
N ASP A 351 2.74 18.03 10.20
CA ASP A 351 1.63 17.40 10.88
C ASP A 351 1.55 15.89 10.59
N TYR A 352 2.01 15.45 9.41
CA TYR A 352 2.02 14.02 9.04
C TYR A 352 2.96 13.16 9.91
N ARG A 353 3.92 13.77 10.61
CA ARG A 353 4.76 13.06 11.59
C ARG A 353 3.94 12.46 12.75
N HIS A 354 2.79 13.05 13.05
CA HIS A 354 1.86 12.54 14.06
C HIS A 354 0.96 11.41 13.55
N LEU A 355 0.89 11.23 12.23
CA LEU A 355 0.02 10.26 11.56
C LEU A 355 0.75 8.99 11.11
N VAL A 356 2.08 9.01 11.08
CA VAL A 356 2.89 7.93 10.50
C VAL A 356 3.60 7.15 11.58
N LYS A 357 3.47 5.82 11.53
CA LYS A 357 4.26 4.89 12.33
C LYS A 357 5.25 4.14 11.45
N MET A 358 6.52 4.20 11.81
CA MET A 358 7.55 3.31 11.26
C MET A 358 7.53 1.97 12.01
N ILE A 359 7.42 0.89 11.28
CA ILE A 359 7.43 -0.48 11.77
C ILE A 359 8.85 -1.03 11.56
N ASP A 360 9.60 -1.16 12.64
CA ASP A 360 10.95 -1.74 12.58
C ASP A 360 10.86 -3.25 12.39
N THR A 361 11.08 -3.70 11.18
CA THR A 361 11.04 -5.12 10.81
C THR A 361 12.37 -5.85 11.06
N GLY A 362 13.34 -5.18 11.71
CA GLY A 362 14.63 -5.78 12.06
C GLY A 362 15.41 -6.25 10.83
N ASP A 363 15.98 -7.45 10.94
CA ASP A 363 16.83 -8.05 9.89
C ASP A 363 16.03 -8.85 8.84
N HIS A 364 14.69 -8.84 8.86
CA HIS A 364 13.88 -9.57 7.87
C HIS A 364 14.12 -9.01 6.46
N ASN A 365 14.38 -9.93 5.52
CA ASN A 365 14.64 -9.56 4.11
C ASN A 365 13.32 -9.46 3.33
N TRP A 366 13.06 -8.29 2.75
CA TRP A 366 11.83 -7.98 2.00
C TRP A 366 11.62 -8.81 0.72
N LEU A 367 12.65 -9.47 0.20
CA LEU A 367 12.60 -10.40 -0.95
C LEU A 367 12.61 -11.87 -0.54
N ASN A 368 12.51 -12.21 0.74
CA ASN A 368 12.47 -13.60 1.19
C ASN A 368 11.09 -14.23 0.97
N PHE A 369 10.77 -14.57 -0.26
CA PHE A 369 9.53 -15.26 -0.61
C PHE A 369 9.45 -16.70 -0.04
N SER A 370 10.54 -17.27 0.45
CA SER A 370 10.60 -18.59 1.10
C SER A 370 10.70 -18.49 2.63
N MET A 371 10.17 -17.40 3.22
CA MET A 371 10.24 -17.20 4.66
C MET A 371 9.49 -18.29 5.44
N SER A 372 10.01 -18.60 6.61
CA SER A 372 9.42 -19.58 7.51
C SER A 372 8.10 -19.08 8.12
N ASN A 373 7.31 -20.01 8.66
CA ASN A 373 6.11 -19.60 9.41
C ASN A 373 6.47 -18.80 10.67
N ASP A 374 7.59 -19.10 11.31
CA ASP A 374 8.05 -18.34 12.49
C ASP A 374 8.38 -16.89 12.11
N ASP A 375 9.02 -16.65 10.94
CA ASP A 375 9.27 -15.30 10.44
C ASP A 375 7.96 -14.55 10.15
N LYS A 376 6.96 -15.24 9.57
CA LYS A 376 5.64 -14.66 9.33
C LYS A 376 4.94 -14.25 10.63
N LEU A 377 4.99 -15.13 11.63
CA LEU A 377 4.42 -14.86 12.95
C LEU A 377 5.14 -13.72 13.67
N ASP A 378 6.46 -13.64 13.55
CA ASP A 378 7.24 -12.55 14.14
C ASP A 378 6.93 -11.21 13.46
N LEU A 379 6.93 -11.14 12.13
CA LEU A 379 6.56 -9.94 11.38
C LEU A 379 5.15 -9.45 11.72
N PHE A 380 4.19 -10.36 11.81
CA PHE A 380 2.83 -10.03 12.22
C PHE A 380 2.80 -9.43 13.63
N ALA A 381 3.49 -10.04 14.59
CA ALA A 381 3.57 -9.55 15.96
C ALA A 381 4.30 -8.20 16.07
N ILE A 382 5.33 -7.97 15.27
CA ILE A 382 6.01 -6.67 15.15
C ILE A 382 5.02 -5.59 14.67
N GLY A 383 4.25 -5.86 13.63
CA GLY A 383 3.22 -4.93 13.14
C GLY A 383 2.15 -4.65 14.18
N ALA A 384 1.68 -5.68 14.88
CA ALA A 384 0.70 -5.56 15.96
C ALA A 384 1.22 -4.66 17.10
N ALA A 385 2.45 -4.87 17.54
CA ALA A 385 3.07 -4.05 18.59
C ALA A 385 3.22 -2.58 18.15
N ALA A 386 3.61 -2.34 16.89
CA ALA A 386 3.74 -1.00 16.33
C ALA A 386 2.40 -0.24 16.31
N ALA A 387 1.30 -0.92 15.99
CA ALA A 387 -0.03 -0.31 16.01
C ALA A 387 -0.47 0.08 17.42
N ALA A 388 -0.22 -0.78 18.41
CA ALA A 388 -0.53 -0.48 19.82
C ALA A 388 0.27 0.72 20.32
N GLU A 389 1.56 0.79 20.02
CA GLU A 389 2.42 1.93 20.37
C GLU A 389 1.92 3.22 19.70
N PHE A 390 1.58 3.16 18.40
CA PHE A 390 1.03 4.30 17.67
C PHE A 390 -0.25 4.83 18.31
N LEU A 391 -1.23 3.97 18.57
CA LEU A 391 -2.50 4.34 19.20
C LEU A 391 -2.30 4.88 20.61
N GLY A 392 -1.33 4.36 21.36
CA GLY A 392 -0.95 4.87 22.67
C GLY A 392 -0.52 6.34 22.64
N GLY A 393 0.26 6.72 21.63
CA GLY A 393 0.80 8.08 21.47
C GLY A 393 -0.05 9.04 20.64
N PHE A 394 -1.03 8.55 19.88
CA PHE A 394 -1.83 9.39 18.98
C PHE A 394 -2.82 10.27 19.76
N ASP A 395 -2.87 11.55 19.42
CA ASP A 395 -3.78 12.55 19.99
C ASP A 395 -4.50 13.31 18.86
N TRP A 396 -5.79 12.99 18.67
CA TRP A 396 -6.60 13.56 17.61
C TRP A 396 -6.86 15.07 17.78
N GLU A 397 -7.10 15.52 19.00
CA GLU A 397 -7.38 16.94 19.28
C GLU A 397 -6.13 17.80 19.05
N ASN A 398 -4.96 17.32 19.50
CA ASN A 398 -3.70 17.97 19.23
C ASN A 398 -3.40 18.03 17.74
N TYR A 399 -3.61 16.90 17.00
CA TYR A 399 -3.44 16.88 15.54
C TYR A 399 -4.33 17.92 14.84
N LYS A 400 -5.63 17.97 15.21
CA LYS A 400 -6.55 18.97 14.65
C LYS A 400 -6.10 20.40 14.91
N SER A 401 -5.54 20.69 16.07
CA SER A 401 -5.00 22.02 16.39
C SER A 401 -3.85 22.40 15.45
N ILE A 402 -2.85 21.52 15.32
CA ILE A 402 -1.72 21.73 14.39
C ILE A 402 -2.23 21.91 12.95
N ARG A 403 -3.17 21.07 12.52
CA ARG A 403 -3.70 21.12 11.16
C ARG A 403 -4.50 22.40 10.88
N ARG A 404 -5.17 22.96 11.88
CA ARG A 404 -5.88 24.24 11.78
C ARG A 404 -4.92 25.38 11.48
N ASP A 405 -3.83 25.46 12.24
CA ASP A 405 -2.81 26.49 12.05
C ASP A 405 -2.18 26.41 10.66
N LEU A 406 -1.88 25.18 10.17
CA LEU A 406 -1.34 24.98 8.83
C LEU A 406 -2.33 25.34 7.73
N ALA A 407 -3.62 24.98 7.87
CA ALA A 407 -4.64 25.32 6.89
C ALA A 407 -4.89 26.83 6.80
N GLU A 408 -4.81 27.55 7.92
CA GLU A 408 -4.89 29.02 7.94
C GLU A 408 -3.67 29.67 7.29
N ALA A 409 -2.47 29.16 7.57
CA ALA A 409 -1.25 29.64 6.93
C ALA A 409 -1.30 29.44 5.41
N PHE A 410 -1.79 28.27 4.95
CA PHE A 410 -1.96 27.98 3.53
C PHE A 410 -2.93 28.96 2.85
N LYS A 411 -4.09 29.23 3.45
CA LYS A 411 -5.05 30.20 2.92
C LYS A 411 -4.45 31.59 2.76
N LYS A 412 -3.63 32.04 3.72
CA LYS A 412 -2.95 33.34 3.66
C LYS A 412 -1.86 33.41 2.57
N SER A 413 -1.26 32.28 2.19
CA SER A 413 -0.21 32.24 1.15
C SER A 413 -0.79 32.19 -0.27
N THR A 414 -2.09 31.82 -0.42
CA THR A 414 -2.77 31.67 -1.71
C THR A 414 -3.77 32.82 -2.01
N SER A 415 -3.99 33.70 -1.05
CA SER A 415 -4.73 34.97 -1.19
C SER A 415 -3.79 36.14 -1.49
#